data_0ada024eb8c7996d75c38ecd51f4fa36
#
_entry.id   0ada024eb8c7996d75c38ecd51f4fa36
#
_cell.length_a   1.000
_cell.length_b   1.000
_cell.length_c   1.000
_cell.angle_alpha   90.00
_cell.angle_beta   90.00
_cell.angle_gamma   90.00
#
_symmetry.space_group_name_H-M   'P 1'
#
loop_
_entity.id
_entity.type
_entity.pdbx_description
1 polymer ?
#
loop_
_entity_poly.entity_id
_entity_poly.type
_entity_poly.pdbx_seq_one_letter_code
_entity_poly.pdbx_strand_id
1 'polypeptide(L)'
;MEMKTRQRSCFSLYTTLGVLLLAVASSVILAGCSSRIGWGLVLWTVKGTSAKAGTIVPVYLKSNITKVYVIGLESEGDARIEIPLWQMEMHSSKSAAQASVKKLGDLASLYLVAERDGLPVRAEASNTSDRVYRLRNSEMVKILERAEGEIPSTGGTKLPGEWYKVMTMGGSIGYVFSYAMWLYDEKTGNSPVEAKIQGDPEFMNSIFSRTWRPAWFSAMILEDIIDLDYFALRFGLFGDAKNRQIRIETPGISKVFQYTTITQDKEWLVFGSTELRIRFENPRSLLASWGGTMDGNPADTAGWKSGDTFMRFVALDEDIRDIIRTEEARRSADLRNFFSATTAISETILDNAGVFRCSSPTGGTFSVWPSGLYSWIDRGTQPAGFAPSDRGEDEQKGNAVFGLKLSRDISLLWHGGFSLYPESTGLRADYVYRIDGKGIILAKAVPAAPASPVREVEKRLGTIVFSFARR
;
A
#
# COMPACT_ATOMS: atom_id res chain seq x y z
N MET A 1 -77.23 -21.86 58.20
CA MET A 1 -76.48 -20.68 57.67
C MET A 1 -74.99 -20.95 57.75
N GLU A 2 -74.50 -22.10 57.27
CA GLU A 2 -73.06 -22.50 57.40
C GLU A 2 -72.49 -23.20 56.17
N MET A 3 -73.10 -23.08 54.99
CA MET A 3 -72.66 -23.81 53.84
C MET A 3 -72.08 -22.93 52.69
N LYS A 4 -71.94 -21.57 52.92
CA LYS A 4 -71.44 -20.64 51.87
C LYS A 4 -69.97 -20.22 51.99
N THR A 5 -69.31 -20.50 53.13
CA THR A 5 -67.96 -20.03 53.47
C THR A 5 -66.86 -21.00 53.05
N ARG A 6 -67.16 -22.29 52.82
CA ARG A 6 -66.13 -23.31 52.44
C ARG A 6 -65.80 -23.36 50.94
N GLN A 7 -66.67 -22.84 50.09
CA GLN A 7 -66.42 -22.87 48.62
C GLN A 7 -65.53 -21.71 48.10
N ARG A 8 -65.42 -20.60 48.87
CA ARG A 8 -64.55 -19.46 48.48
C ARG A 8 -63.08 -19.69 48.82
N SER A 9 -62.73 -20.52 49.78
CA SER A 9 -61.32 -20.76 50.17
C SER A 9 -60.63 -21.74 49.21
N CYS A 10 -61.34 -22.74 48.64
CA CYS A 10 -60.74 -23.65 47.64
C CYS A 10 -60.47 -22.97 46.29
N PHE A 11 -61.35 -22.06 45.85
CA PHE A 11 -61.17 -21.36 44.60
C PHE A 11 -59.95 -20.41 44.65
N SER A 12 -59.72 -19.78 45.80
CA SER A 12 -58.53 -18.90 46.05
C SER A 12 -57.22 -19.69 46.06
N LEU A 13 -57.22 -20.94 46.56
CA LEU A 13 -56.00 -21.75 46.63
C LEU A 13 -55.59 -22.28 45.26
N TYR A 14 -56.53 -22.66 44.38
CA TYR A 14 -56.23 -23.10 43.02
C TYR A 14 -55.79 -21.94 42.12
N THR A 15 -56.30 -20.72 42.29
CA THR A 15 -55.87 -19.54 41.55
C THR A 15 -54.50 -19.10 41.96
N THR A 16 -54.16 -19.12 43.26
CA THR A 16 -52.78 -18.78 43.74
C THR A 16 -51.78 -19.85 43.32
N LEU A 17 -52.12 -21.13 43.35
CA LEU A 17 -51.27 -22.23 42.88
C LEU A 17 -51.03 -22.14 41.37
N GLY A 18 -52.07 -21.79 40.60
CA GLY A 18 -52.00 -21.61 39.15
C GLY A 18 -51.09 -20.40 38.76
N VAL A 19 -51.21 -19.28 39.46
CA VAL A 19 -50.35 -18.12 39.23
C VAL A 19 -48.90 -18.41 39.64
N LEU A 20 -48.66 -19.15 40.74
CA LEU A 20 -47.32 -19.56 41.14
C LEU A 20 -46.68 -20.52 40.13
N LEU A 21 -47.44 -21.47 39.60
CA LEU A 21 -46.97 -22.36 38.54
C LEU A 21 -46.67 -21.65 37.20
N LEU A 22 -47.48 -20.62 36.86
CA LEU A 22 -47.22 -19.78 35.68
C LEU A 22 -45.98 -18.89 35.87
N ALA A 23 -45.79 -18.36 37.08
CA ALA A 23 -44.60 -17.56 37.44
C ALA A 23 -43.33 -18.41 37.44
N VAL A 24 -43.38 -19.65 37.90
CA VAL A 24 -42.25 -20.60 37.84
C VAL A 24 -41.99 -21.04 36.39
N ALA A 25 -43.03 -21.30 35.61
CA ALA A 25 -42.89 -21.64 34.18
C ALA A 25 -42.33 -20.47 33.35
N SER A 26 -42.72 -19.21 33.64
CA SER A 26 -42.18 -18.04 32.96
C SER A 26 -40.74 -17.72 33.41
N SER A 27 -40.33 -18.01 34.63
CA SER A 27 -38.94 -17.86 35.08
C SER A 27 -38.01 -18.93 34.48
N VAL A 28 -38.51 -20.13 34.19
CA VAL A 28 -37.75 -21.17 33.51
C VAL A 28 -37.56 -20.85 31.99
N ILE A 29 -38.54 -20.17 31.37
CA ILE A 29 -38.44 -19.74 29.96
C ILE A 29 -37.52 -18.54 29.83
N LEU A 30 -37.36 -17.67 30.84
CA LEU A 30 -36.43 -16.53 30.84
C LEU A 30 -34.99 -16.92 31.22
N ALA A 31 -34.77 -18.08 31.81
CA ALA A 31 -33.46 -18.70 31.92
C ALA A 31 -33.10 -19.39 30.60
N GLY A 32 -33.11 -18.65 29.51
CA GLY A 32 -32.49 -19.04 28.25
C GLY A 32 -31.00 -19.22 28.50
N CYS A 33 -30.60 -20.37 29.07
CA CYS A 33 -29.23 -20.86 29.06
C CYS A 33 -28.86 -20.99 27.59
N SER A 34 -28.22 -19.97 27.02
CA SER A 34 -27.51 -20.15 25.77
C SER A 34 -26.38 -21.12 26.06
N SER A 35 -26.70 -22.41 25.88
CA SER A 35 -25.73 -23.48 26.09
C SER A 35 -24.58 -23.26 25.15
N ARG A 36 -23.38 -23.31 25.68
CA ARG A 36 -22.15 -23.29 24.89
C ARG A 36 -22.19 -24.45 23.88
N ILE A 37 -21.95 -24.14 22.60
CA ILE A 37 -21.95 -25.12 21.52
C ILE A 37 -20.55 -25.75 21.31
N GLY A 38 -19.50 -25.17 21.91
CA GLY A 38 -18.15 -25.68 21.78
C GLY A 38 -17.10 -24.72 22.36
N TRP A 39 -15.88 -24.96 21.96
CA TRP A 39 -14.71 -24.16 22.34
C TRP A 39 -13.99 -23.67 21.09
N GLY A 40 -13.55 -22.43 21.10
CA GLY A 40 -12.81 -21.84 19.99
C GLY A 40 -11.35 -21.60 20.38
N LEU A 41 -10.44 -22.00 19.51
CA LEU A 41 -9.06 -21.54 19.54
C LEU A 41 -8.94 -20.31 18.69
N VAL A 42 -8.66 -19.16 19.30
CA VAL A 42 -8.44 -17.90 18.59
C VAL A 42 -7.13 -18.01 17.80
N LEU A 43 -7.21 -17.92 16.47
CA LEU A 43 -6.05 -17.96 15.56
C LEU A 43 -5.47 -16.57 15.31
N TRP A 44 -6.31 -15.55 15.31
CA TRP A 44 -5.92 -14.16 15.09
C TRP A 44 -6.49 -13.29 16.20
N THR A 45 -5.64 -12.48 16.85
CA THR A 45 -6.03 -11.61 17.96
C THR A 45 -7.19 -10.70 17.60
N VAL A 46 -8.18 -10.63 18.46
CA VAL A 46 -9.31 -9.71 18.33
C VAL A 46 -8.91 -8.38 18.99
N LYS A 47 -8.70 -7.35 18.16
CA LYS A 47 -8.25 -6.03 18.66
C LYS A 47 -9.21 -5.45 19.71
N GLY A 48 -8.65 -4.87 20.76
CA GLY A 48 -9.42 -4.22 21.82
C GLY A 48 -10.05 -5.18 22.82
N THR A 49 -9.73 -6.49 22.79
CA THR A 49 -10.26 -7.50 23.69
C THR A 49 -9.17 -8.37 24.29
N SER A 50 -9.55 -9.20 25.27
CA SER A 50 -8.69 -10.23 25.86
C SER A 50 -8.51 -11.47 24.99
N ALA A 51 -9.25 -11.61 23.88
CA ALA A 51 -9.16 -12.73 22.94
C ALA A 51 -7.90 -12.63 22.08
N LYS A 52 -6.76 -12.99 22.65
CA LYS A 52 -5.45 -13.06 21.96
C LYS A 52 -5.31 -14.35 21.17
N ALA A 53 -4.45 -14.33 20.13
CA ALA A 53 -4.10 -15.54 19.41
C ALA A 53 -3.54 -16.61 20.36
N GLY A 54 -3.99 -17.87 20.22
CA GLY A 54 -3.66 -18.98 21.13
C GLY A 54 -4.57 -19.08 22.36
N THR A 55 -5.50 -18.14 22.60
CA THR A 55 -6.46 -18.28 23.70
C THR A 55 -7.62 -19.20 23.34
N ILE A 56 -8.18 -19.85 24.36
CA ILE A 56 -9.36 -20.73 24.21
C ILE A 56 -10.55 -20.02 24.81
N VAL A 57 -11.59 -19.86 24.01
CA VAL A 57 -12.82 -19.15 24.40
C VAL A 57 -14.06 -20.04 24.22
N PRO A 58 -15.10 -19.89 25.06
CA PRO A 58 -16.37 -20.58 24.85
C PRO A 58 -17.10 -20.00 23.66
N VAL A 59 -17.72 -20.88 22.86
CA VAL A 59 -18.52 -20.52 21.67
C VAL A 59 -19.99 -20.80 21.95
N TYR A 60 -20.83 -19.80 21.73
CA TYR A 60 -22.26 -19.86 22.02
C TYR A 60 -23.10 -19.97 20.75
N LEU A 61 -22.63 -19.40 19.63
CA LEU A 61 -23.36 -19.43 18.37
C LEU A 61 -22.37 -19.48 17.19
N LYS A 62 -22.78 -20.18 16.13
CA LYS A 62 -22.13 -20.14 14.81
C LYS A 62 -23.16 -19.72 13.80
N SER A 63 -22.94 -18.59 13.12
CA SER A 63 -23.77 -18.15 12.01
C SER A 63 -23.05 -18.39 10.68
N ASN A 64 -23.62 -19.28 9.86
CA ASN A 64 -23.12 -19.50 8.51
C ASN A 64 -23.61 -18.42 7.53
N ILE A 65 -24.66 -17.68 7.91
CA ILE A 65 -25.23 -16.59 7.11
C ILE A 65 -24.35 -15.35 7.23
N THR A 66 -24.10 -14.87 8.46
CA THR A 66 -23.25 -13.70 8.73
C THR A 66 -21.76 -14.02 8.80
N LYS A 67 -21.40 -15.34 8.70
CA LYS A 67 -20.02 -15.82 8.75
C LYS A 67 -19.28 -15.44 10.04
N VAL A 68 -19.97 -15.51 11.19
CA VAL A 68 -19.39 -15.18 12.50
C VAL A 68 -19.63 -16.30 13.54
N TYR A 69 -18.76 -16.28 14.55
CA TYR A 69 -18.99 -16.94 15.84
C TYR A 69 -19.35 -15.88 16.88
N VAL A 70 -20.23 -16.23 17.82
CA VAL A 70 -20.44 -15.49 19.08
C VAL A 70 -19.63 -16.20 20.15
N ILE A 71 -18.63 -15.54 20.68
CA ILE A 71 -17.75 -16.06 21.73
C ILE A 71 -17.97 -15.32 23.06
N GLY A 72 -17.60 -15.95 24.17
CA GLY A 72 -17.61 -15.33 25.49
C GLY A 72 -16.21 -14.93 25.92
N LEU A 73 -16.11 -13.79 26.59
CA LEU A 73 -14.88 -13.28 27.18
C LEU A 73 -14.99 -13.34 28.72
N GLU A 74 -14.60 -14.48 29.31
CA GLU A 74 -14.69 -14.72 30.77
C GLU A 74 -13.94 -13.63 31.57
N SER A 75 -12.84 -13.11 31.06
CA SER A 75 -12.04 -12.04 31.67
C SER A 75 -12.70 -10.66 31.60
N GLU A 76 -13.75 -10.49 30.81
CA GLU A 76 -14.47 -9.23 30.59
C GLU A 76 -15.93 -9.33 31.04
N GLY A 77 -16.19 -10.08 32.11
CA GLY A 77 -17.53 -10.21 32.70
C GLY A 77 -18.50 -10.97 31.82
N ASP A 78 -18.08 -12.04 31.20
CA ASP A 78 -18.87 -12.86 30.28
C ASP A 78 -19.43 -12.08 29.06
N ALA A 79 -18.77 -10.98 28.68
CA ALA A 79 -19.12 -10.24 27.49
C ALA A 79 -19.13 -11.16 26.26
N ARG A 80 -20.14 -10.98 25.39
CA ARG A 80 -20.28 -11.74 24.16
C ARG A 80 -19.97 -10.84 22.98
N ILE A 81 -19.06 -11.30 22.13
CA ILE A 81 -18.66 -10.60 20.92
C ILE A 81 -18.78 -11.49 19.69
N GLU A 82 -19.00 -10.87 18.56
CA GLU A 82 -18.97 -11.54 17.25
C GLU A 82 -17.58 -11.46 16.64
N ILE A 83 -17.06 -12.60 16.15
CA ILE A 83 -15.81 -12.68 15.42
C ILE A 83 -15.99 -13.45 14.11
N PRO A 84 -15.28 -13.11 13.02
CA PRO A 84 -15.34 -13.85 11.77
C PRO A 84 -14.98 -15.32 11.92
N LEU A 85 -15.62 -16.22 11.13
CA LEU A 85 -15.37 -17.66 11.21
C LEU A 85 -13.91 -18.04 10.97
N TRP A 86 -13.19 -17.31 10.11
CA TRP A 86 -11.79 -17.57 9.80
C TRP A 86 -10.84 -17.25 10.95
N GLN A 87 -11.25 -16.39 11.88
CA GLN A 87 -10.41 -15.89 12.96
C GLN A 87 -10.24 -16.90 14.10
N MET A 88 -10.98 -18.01 14.05
CA MET A 88 -11.01 -19.00 15.12
C MET A 88 -11.21 -20.41 14.57
N GLU A 89 -10.54 -21.39 15.19
CA GLU A 89 -10.78 -22.82 14.99
C GLU A 89 -11.72 -23.35 16.05
N MET A 90 -12.86 -23.96 15.63
CA MET A 90 -13.86 -24.48 16.56
C MET A 90 -13.62 -25.95 16.90
N HIS A 91 -13.75 -26.27 18.18
CA HIS A 91 -13.61 -27.61 18.74
C HIS A 91 -14.85 -28.00 19.56
N SER A 92 -15.16 -29.32 19.59
CA SER A 92 -16.27 -29.86 20.39
C SER A 92 -15.98 -29.86 21.89
N SER A 93 -14.71 -29.87 22.31
CA SER A 93 -14.29 -29.88 23.71
C SER A 93 -13.10 -28.96 24.00
N LYS A 94 -12.99 -28.52 25.25
CA LYS A 94 -11.85 -27.71 25.71
C LYS A 94 -10.51 -28.46 25.58
N SER A 95 -10.53 -29.79 25.83
CA SER A 95 -9.31 -30.60 25.68
C SER A 95 -8.84 -30.72 24.23
N ALA A 96 -9.76 -30.80 23.28
CA ALA A 96 -9.42 -30.77 21.84
C ALA A 96 -8.81 -29.40 21.44
N ALA A 97 -9.39 -28.27 21.90
CA ALA A 97 -8.81 -26.95 21.69
C ALA A 97 -7.42 -26.83 22.33
N GLN A 98 -7.21 -27.39 23.54
CA GLN A 98 -5.90 -27.40 24.19
C GLN A 98 -4.84 -28.23 23.39
N ALA A 99 -5.25 -29.31 22.76
CA ALA A 99 -4.37 -30.12 21.90
C ALA A 99 -3.92 -29.29 20.67
N SER A 100 -4.83 -28.53 20.07
CA SER A 100 -4.51 -27.62 18.95
C SER A 100 -3.59 -26.48 19.38
N VAL A 101 -3.78 -25.90 20.58
CA VAL A 101 -2.82 -24.91 21.14
C VAL A 101 -1.42 -25.51 21.29
N LYS A 102 -1.33 -26.74 21.80
CA LYS A 102 -0.03 -27.44 21.93
C LYS A 102 0.63 -27.69 20.57
N LYS A 103 -0.18 -28.00 19.54
CA LYS A 103 0.32 -28.20 18.18
C LYS A 103 0.86 -26.89 17.57
N LEU A 104 0.18 -25.77 17.79
CA LEU A 104 0.67 -24.46 17.41
C LEU A 104 1.95 -24.05 18.15
N GLY A 105 2.07 -24.44 19.42
CA GLY A 105 3.26 -24.17 20.25
C GLY A 105 3.64 -22.70 20.26
N ASP A 106 4.92 -22.43 19.98
CA ASP A 106 5.45 -21.06 19.95
C ASP A 106 4.90 -20.24 18.77
N LEU A 107 4.36 -20.89 17.74
CA LEU A 107 3.78 -20.19 16.57
C LEU A 107 2.46 -19.49 16.91
N ALA A 108 1.84 -19.80 18.06
CA ALA A 108 0.54 -19.23 18.45
C ALA A 108 0.52 -17.69 18.48
N SER A 109 1.63 -17.05 18.82
CA SER A 109 1.77 -15.58 18.85
C SER A 109 2.53 -15.00 17.66
N LEU A 110 3.02 -15.84 16.74
CA LEU A 110 3.89 -15.40 15.67
C LEU A 110 3.14 -15.09 14.38
N TYR A 111 3.59 -14.04 13.71
CA TYR A 111 3.13 -13.57 12.41
C TYR A 111 4.34 -13.33 11.50
N LEU A 112 4.12 -13.34 10.19
CA LEU A 112 5.07 -12.83 9.21
C LEU A 112 4.52 -11.53 8.62
N VAL A 113 5.39 -10.57 8.42
CA VAL A 113 5.06 -9.27 7.80
C VAL A 113 5.88 -9.12 6.53
N ALA A 114 5.20 -8.78 5.44
CA ALA A 114 5.83 -8.60 4.14
C ALA A 114 6.70 -7.34 4.11
N GLU A 115 7.94 -7.44 3.64
CA GLU A 115 8.86 -6.32 3.49
C GLU A 115 8.67 -5.56 2.17
N ARG A 116 7.91 -6.12 1.24
CA ARG A 116 7.65 -5.53 -0.08
C ARG A 116 6.31 -5.98 -0.65
N ASP A 117 5.82 -5.24 -1.62
CA ASP A 117 4.63 -5.60 -2.37
C ASP A 117 4.85 -6.84 -3.25
N GLY A 118 3.76 -7.57 -3.47
CA GLY A 118 3.70 -8.63 -4.47
C GLY A 118 4.26 -9.98 -4.02
N LEU A 119 4.64 -10.16 -2.74
CA LEU A 119 5.06 -11.46 -2.23
C LEU A 119 3.93 -12.48 -2.37
N PRO A 120 4.17 -13.64 -3.01
CA PRO A 120 3.11 -14.60 -3.30
C PRO A 120 2.78 -15.44 -2.07
N VAL A 121 1.50 -15.59 -1.78
CA VAL A 121 0.96 -16.69 -1.01
C VAL A 121 0.57 -17.78 -2.01
N ARG A 122 1.11 -18.97 -1.87
CA ARG A 122 0.97 -20.07 -2.81
C ARG A 122 0.06 -21.17 -2.29
N ALA A 123 -0.50 -21.97 -3.19
CA ALA A 123 -1.36 -23.09 -2.80
C ALA A 123 -0.56 -24.22 -2.10
N GLU A 124 0.73 -24.37 -2.46
CA GLU A 124 1.64 -25.37 -1.89
C GLU A 124 3.00 -24.71 -1.58
N ALA A 125 3.83 -25.37 -0.78
CA ALA A 125 5.18 -24.93 -0.41
C ALA A 125 6.19 -25.11 -1.57
N SER A 126 5.87 -24.54 -2.72
CA SER A 126 6.69 -24.59 -3.94
C SER A 126 6.62 -23.28 -4.70
N ASN A 127 7.74 -22.85 -5.26
CA ASN A 127 7.81 -21.61 -6.05
C ASN A 127 7.07 -21.70 -7.40
N THR A 128 6.77 -22.90 -7.86
CA THR A 128 6.03 -23.17 -9.10
C THR A 128 4.53 -23.35 -8.88
N SER A 129 4.08 -23.49 -7.62
CA SER A 129 2.68 -23.66 -7.29
C SER A 129 1.85 -22.40 -7.59
N ASP A 130 0.54 -22.58 -7.79
CA ASP A 130 -0.40 -21.50 -8.04
C ASP A 130 -0.41 -20.45 -6.91
N ARG A 131 -0.62 -19.19 -7.30
CA ARG A 131 -0.79 -18.10 -6.36
C ARG A 131 -2.21 -18.01 -5.86
N VAL A 132 -2.38 -18.10 -4.55
CA VAL A 132 -3.66 -17.89 -3.87
C VAL A 132 -3.88 -16.40 -3.58
N TYR A 133 -2.80 -15.67 -3.22
CA TYR A 133 -2.88 -14.28 -2.82
C TYR A 133 -1.56 -13.56 -3.09
N ARG A 134 -1.57 -12.23 -3.12
CA ARG A 134 -0.38 -11.36 -3.18
C ARG A 134 -0.38 -10.43 -1.99
N LEU A 135 0.64 -10.52 -1.18
CA LEU A 135 0.84 -9.64 -0.03
C LEU A 135 1.26 -8.25 -0.47
N ARG A 136 0.77 -7.26 0.22
CA ARG A 136 1.25 -5.88 0.12
C ARG A 136 2.38 -5.64 1.09
N ASN A 137 3.17 -4.61 0.84
CA ASN A 137 4.18 -4.17 1.80
C ASN A 137 3.55 -3.90 3.18
N SER A 138 4.20 -4.36 4.24
CA SER A 138 3.72 -4.29 5.63
C SER A 138 2.43 -5.09 5.91
N GLU A 139 1.96 -5.90 4.97
CA GLU A 139 0.83 -6.79 5.23
C GLU A 139 1.27 -7.97 6.10
N MET A 140 0.45 -8.21 7.14
CA MET A 140 0.71 -9.24 8.14
C MET A 140 -0.07 -10.52 7.81
N VAL A 141 0.57 -11.67 7.99
CA VAL A 141 -0.06 -12.99 7.88
C VAL A 141 0.21 -13.81 9.14
N LYS A 142 -0.79 -14.57 9.59
CA LYS A 142 -0.67 -15.47 10.75
C LYS A 142 0.06 -16.74 10.36
N ILE A 143 1.10 -17.09 11.09
CA ILE A 143 1.75 -18.40 10.95
C ILE A 143 0.87 -19.48 11.57
N LEU A 144 0.56 -20.50 10.80
CA LEU A 144 -0.20 -21.68 11.26
C LEU A 144 0.72 -22.88 11.50
N GLU A 145 1.75 -23.06 10.65
CA GLU A 145 2.62 -24.22 10.65
C GLU A 145 3.93 -23.90 9.92
N ARG A 146 5.04 -24.53 10.32
CA ARG A 146 6.25 -24.61 9.49
C ARG A 146 6.02 -25.67 8.42
N ALA A 147 6.40 -25.40 7.19
CA ALA A 147 6.20 -26.30 6.07
C ALA A 147 7.55 -26.71 5.45
N GLU A 148 7.63 -27.95 4.99
CA GLU A 148 8.74 -28.40 4.17
C GLU A 148 8.43 -28.15 2.69
N GLY A 149 9.42 -27.69 1.92
CA GLY A 149 9.24 -27.39 0.51
C GLY A 149 10.55 -27.09 -0.19
N GLU A 150 10.49 -26.96 -1.51
CA GLU A 150 11.65 -26.61 -2.31
C GLU A 150 12.11 -25.17 -2.02
N ILE A 151 13.40 -25.03 -1.65
CA ILE A 151 13.98 -23.71 -1.38
C ILE A 151 14.14 -22.96 -2.70
N PRO A 152 13.48 -21.79 -2.87
CA PRO A 152 13.61 -20.97 -4.07
C PRO A 152 15.07 -20.53 -4.30
N SER A 153 15.46 -20.43 -5.57
CA SER A 153 16.79 -19.96 -5.96
C SER A 153 16.70 -18.85 -7.02
N THR A 154 17.68 -17.96 -6.99
CA THR A 154 17.83 -16.88 -7.99
C THR A 154 19.27 -16.94 -8.50
N GLY A 155 19.44 -17.05 -9.83
CA GLY A 155 20.76 -17.13 -10.43
C GLY A 155 21.61 -18.30 -9.92
N GLY A 156 20.99 -19.42 -9.54
CA GLY A 156 21.66 -20.61 -8.98
C GLY A 156 21.96 -20.54 -7.48
N THR A 157 21.71 -19.41 -6.80
CA THR A 157 21.90 -19.26 -5.36
C THR A 157 20.56 -19.46 -4.63
N LYS A 158 20.55 -20.35 -3.63
CA LYS A 158 19.40 -20.57 -2.77
C LYS A 158 19.11 -19.32 -1.95
N LEU A 159 17.84 -18.91 -1.90
CA LEU A 159 17.41 -17.79 -1.07
C LEU A 159 17.40 -18.22 0.41
N PRO A 160 17.80 -17.34 1.35
CA PRO A 160 17.67 -17.62 2.77
C PRO A 160 16.19 -17.55 3.19
N GLY A 161 15.73 -18.50 3.99
CA GLY A 161 14.36 -18.52 4.49
C GLY A 161 13.79 -19.93 4.62
N GLU A 162 12.56 -20.02 5.09
CA GLU A 162 11.79 -21.23 5.33
C GLU A 162 10.38 -21.08 4.77
N TRP A 163 9.71 -22.20 4.49
CA TRP A 163 8.30 -22.21 4.13
C TRP A 163 7.41 -22.21 5.37
N TYR A 164 6.37 -21.41 5.34
CA TYR A 164 5.34 -21.37 6.36
C TYR A 164 3.96 -21.48 5.73
N LYS A 165 3.09 -22.28 6.35
CA LYS A 165 1.67 -22.22 6.11
C LYS A 165 1.10 -21.03 6.87
N VAL A 166 0.41 -20.16 6.17
CA VAL A 166 -0.07 -18.90 6.73
C VAL A 166 -1.54 -18.65 6.41
N MET A 167 -2.12 -17.72 7.16
CA MET A 167 -3.46 -17.21 6.93
C MET A 167 -3.41 -15.68 6.82
N THR A 168 -4.02 -15.14 5.77
CA THR A 168 -4.17 -13.68 5.58
C THR A 168 -5.26 -13.12 6.49
N MET A 169 -5.33 -11.80 6.64
CA MET A 169 -6.38 -11.08 7.41
C MET A 169 -7.80 -11.31 6.83
N GLY A 170 -7.93 -11.77 5.59
CA GLY A 170 -9.21 -12.17 4.98
C GLY A 170 -9.53 -13.65 5.11
N GLY A 171 -8.72 -14.44 5.84
CA GLY A 171 -8.92 -15.88 6.04
C GLY A 171 -8.44 -16.78 4.89
N SER A 172 -7.77 -16.23 3.87
CA SER A 172 -7.14 -17.06 2.83
C SER A 172 -5.94 -17.80 3.41
N ILE A 173 -5.87 -19.12 3.17
CA ILE A 173 -4.80 -19.99 3.64
C ILE A 173 -3.91 -20.36 2.46
N GLY A 174 -2.60 -20.37 2.68
CA GLY A 174 -1.61 -20.81 1.71
C GLY A 174 -0.21 -20.85 2.30
N TYR A 175 0.79 -20.88 1.45
CA TYR A 175 2.19 -21.03 1.84
C TYR A 175 3.00 -19.82 1.38
N VAL A 176 3.88 -19.33 2.25
CA VAL A 176 4.84 -18.28 1.94
C VAL A 176 6.25 -18.76 2.24
N PHE A 177 7.20 -18.33 1.42
CA PHE A 177 8.61 -18.44 1.72
C PHE A 177 9.05 -17.16 2.44
N SER A 178 9.72 -17.28 3.57
CA SER A 178 10.00 -16.15 4.48
C SER A 178 11.07 -15.16 3.97
N TYR A 179 11.64 -15.39 2.80
CA TYR A 179 12.52 -14.43 2.15
C TYR A 179 11.78 -13.10 1.90
N ALA A 180 12.36 -11.99 2.34
CA ALA A 180 11.73 -10.66 2.34
C ALA A 180 10.47 -10.57 3.21
N MET A 181 10.45 -11.33 4.29
CA MET A 181 9.46 -11.21 5.36
C MET A 181 10.18 -11.18 6.71
N TRP A 182 9.61 -10.51 7.67
CA TRP A 182 10.12 -10.50 9.03
C TRP A 182 9.10 -11.08 10.01
N LEU A 183 9.63 -11.68 11.08
CA LEU A 183 8.82 -12.33 12.10
C LEU A 183 8.37 -11.32 13.14
N TYR A 184 7.08 -11.31 13.47
CA TYR A 184 6.49 -10.51 14.54
C TYR A 184 5.94 -11.42 15.63
N ASP A 185 6.32 -11.20 16.88
CA ASP A 185 5.78 -11.91 18.04
C ASP A 185 4.88 -10.99 18.86
N GLU A 186 3.59 -11.29 18.85
CA GLU A 186 2.58 -10.50 19.56
C GLU A 186 2.71 -10.56 21.09
N LYS A 187 3.30 -11.61 21.66
CA LYS A 187 3.49 -11.74 23.12
C LYS A 187 4.47 -10.72 23.66
N THR A 188 5.52 -10.48 22.91
CA THR A 188 6.56 -9.52 23.32
C THR A 188 6.22 -8.09 22.93
N GLY A 189 5.22 -7.91 22.03
CA GLY A 189 4.91 -6.62 21.42
C GLY A 189 6.01 -6.11 20.50
N ASN A 190 7.06 -6.90 20.38
CA ASN A 190 8.23 -6.61 19.58
C ASN A 190 8.26 -7.59 18.40
N SER A 191 8.56 -7.07 17.24
CA SER A 191 9.27 -7.90 16.29
C SER A 191 10.52 -8.43 17.01
N PRO A 192 10.86 -9.73 16.89
CA PRO A 192 12.21 -10.18 17.27
C PRO A 192 13.29 -9.34 16.60
N VAL A 193 12.94 -8.71 15.48
CA VAL A 193 13.74 -7.71 14.78
C VAL A 193 13.71 -6.36 15.51
N GLU A 194 12.57 -5.89 16.03
CA GLU A 194 12.49 -4.63 16.80
C GLU A 194 13.23 -4.71 18.13
N ALA A 195 13.16 -5.82 18.85
CA ALA A 195 13.98 -6.04 20.06
C ALA A 195 15.48 -6.09 19.74
N LYS A 196 15.85 -6.61 18.58
CA LYS A 196 17.20 -6.63 18.06
C LYS A 196 17.64 -5.28 17.49
N ILE A 197 16.70 -4.53 16.89
CA ILE A 197 16.91 -3.17 16.38
C ILE A 197 17.11 -2.17 17.53
N GLN A 198 16.35 -2.28 18.60
CA GLN A 198 16.35 -1.31 19.70
C GLN A 198 17.64 -1.25 20.51
N GLY A 199 18.52 -2.22 20.41
CA GLY A 199 19.80 -2.24 21.12
C GLY A 199 21.03 -2.49 20.27
N ASP A 200 20.88 -2.71 18.96
CA ASP A 200 21.97 -3.11 18.09
C ASP A 200 22.63 -1.89 17.44
N PRO A 201 23.93 -1.65 17.74
CA PRO A 201 24.72 -0.58 17.08
C PRO A 201 24.69 -0.66 15.55
N GLU A 202 24.46 -1.87 14.98
CA GLU A 202 24.41 -2.07 13.54
C GLU A 202 23.23 -1.32 12.89
N PHE A 203 22.05 -1.29 13.54
CA PHE A 203 20.90 -0.56 13.01
C PHE A 203 21.09 0.95 13.11
N MET A 204 21.63 1.44 14.22
CA MET A 204 22.00 2.86 14.33
C MET A 204 23.01 3.24 13.24
N ASN A 205 24.02 2.39 13.03
CA ASN A 205 25.01 2.60 11.98
C ASN A 205 24.39 2.53 10.58
N SER A 206 23.34 1.77 10.38
CA SER A 206 22.68 1.64 9.07
C SER A 206 22.08 2.97 8.57
N ILE A 207 21.66 3.88 9.47
CA ILE A 207 21.21 5.23 9.11
C ILE A 207 22.32 5.99 8.35
N PHE A 208 23.57 5.75 8.71
CA PHE A 208 24.74 6.45 8.17
C PHE A 208 25.47 5.68 7.07
N SER A 209 25.37 4.36 7.06
CA SER A 209 26.08 3.49 6.11
C SER A 209 25.28 3.16 4.86
N ARG A 210 23.97 3.35 4.88
CA ARG A 210 23.06 3.06 3.75
C ARG A 210 22.48 4.35 3.18
N THR A 211 22.06 4.29 1.93
CA THR A 211 21.21 5.31 1.32
C THR A 211 19.77 4.89 1.46
N TRP A 212 19.00 5.73 2.14
CA TRP A 212 17.58 5.52 2.36
C TRP A 212 16.78 6.30 1.32
N ARG A 213 15.96 5.60 0.52
CA ARG A 213 15.16 6.20 -0.54
C ARG A 213 13.71 6.35 -0.10
N PRO A 214 12.99 7.40 -0.56
CA PRO A 214 11.56 7.50 -0.30
C PRO A 214 10.82 6.24 -0.74
N ALA A 215 9.80 5.82 0.02
CA ALA A 215 9.11 4.55 -0.21
C ALA A 215 8.51 4.41 -1.62
N TRP A 216 8.14 5.53 -2.28
CA TRP A 216 7.61 5.49 -3.65
C TRP A 216 8.64 5.01 -4.70
N PHE A 217 9.95 4.99 -4.38
CA PHE A 217 10.95 4.38 -5.28
C PHE A 217 10.67 2.89 -5.47
N SER A 218 10.40 2.16 -4.38
CA SER A 218 10.02 0.75 -4.47
C SER A 218 8.76 0.53 -5.31
N ALA A 219 7.75 1.38 -5.12
CA ALA A 219 6.51 1.30 -5.89
C ALA A 219 6.76 1.53 -7.39
N MET A 220 7.54 2.55 -7.74
CA MET A 220 7.90 2.84 -9.14
C MET A 220 8.69 1.70 -9.79
N ILE A 221 9.64 1.09 -9.05
CA ILE A 221 10.41 -0.07 -9.54
C ILE A 221 9.48 -1.27 -9.75
N LEU A 222 8.64 -1.56 -8.77
CA LEU A 222 7.72 -2.71 -8.80
C LEU A 222 6.71 -2.62 -9.96
N GLU A 223 6.18 -1.43 -10.20
CA GLU A 223 5.21 -1.16 -11.27
C GLU A 223 5.88 -0.97 -12.63
N ASP A 224 7.21 -0.90 -12.68
CA ASP A 224 8.00 -0.52 -13.87
C ASP A 224 7.54 0.82 -14.49
N ILE A 225 7.15 1.78 -13.63
CA ILE A 225 6.71 3.12 -14.01
C ILE A 225 7.61 4.15 -13.32
N ILE A 226 8.75 4.47 -13.97
CA ILE A 226 9.73 5.40 -13.40
C ILE A 226 9.42 6.83 -13.87
N ASP A 227 9.17 7.71 -12.91
CA ASP A 227 9.03 9.14 -13.12
C ASP A 227 10.30 9.86 -12.63
N LEU A 228 11.14 10.32 -13.55
CA LEU A 228 12.44 10.93 -13.22
C LEU A 228 12.33 12.24 -12.44
N ASP A 229 11.17 12.90 -12.40
CA ASP A 229 10.94 14.06 -11.55
C ASP A 229 10.88 13.68 -10.08
N TYR A 230 10.45 12.46 -9.79
CA TYR A 230 10.31 11.90 -8.45
C TYR A 230 11.30 10.78 -8.15
N PHE A 231 12.04 10.30 -9.15
CA PHE A 231 13.02 9.23 -9.03
C PHE A 231 14.41 9.75 -9.39
N ALA A 232 15.05 10.46 -8.46
CA ALA A 232 16.34 11.09 -8.69
C ALA A 232 17.35 10.78 -7.58
N LEU A 233 18.65 10.75 -7.91
CA LEU A 233 19.75 10.47 -6.97
C LEU A 233 19.76 11.39 -5.74
N ARG A 234 19.30 12.64 -5.91
CA ARG A 234 19.25 13.62 -4.84
C ARG A 234 18.21 13.33 -3.76
N PHE A 235 17.16 12.53 -4.08
CA PHE A 235 16.10 12.26 -3.14
C PHE A 235 16.43 11.10 -2.20
N GLY A 236 16.27 11.33 -0.92
CA GLY A 236 16.57 10.36 0.12
C GLY A 236 16.74 10.96 1.50
N LEU A 237 17.02 10.09 2.45
CA LEU A 237 17.55 10.42 3.76
C LEU A 237 19.04 10.05 3.76
N PHE A 238 19.88 11.01 4.08
CA PHE A 238 21.34 10.90 4.04
C PHE A 238 21.90 11.24 5.41
N GLY A 239 22.52 10.26 6.06
CA GLY A 239 23.20 10.43 7.34
C GLY A 239 24.67 10.74 7.15
N ASP A 240 25.15 11.75 7.87
CA ASP A 240 26.57 12.08 7.99
C ASP A 240 26.95 12.05 9.48
N ALA A 241 27.47 10.91 9.93
CA ALA A 241 27.85 10.73 11.32
C ALA A 241 29.01 11.62 11.73
N LYS A 242 29.95 11.95 10.81
CA LYS A 242 31.11 12.78 11.08
C LYS A 242 30.71 14.22 11.39
N ASN A 243 29.79 14.75 10.62
CA ASN A 243 29.30 16.12 10.78
C ASN A 243 28.03 16.17 11.66
N ARG A 244 27.60 15.04 12.21
CA ARG A 244 26.36 14.90 13.03
C ARG A 244 25.14 15.50 12.34
N GLN A 245 24.94 15.12 11.10
CA GLN A 245 23.91 15.69 10.25
C GLN A 245 23.04 14.59 9.63
N ILE A 246 21.75 14.85 9.57
CA ILE A 246 20.80 14.10 8.72
C ILE A 246 20.20 15.09 7.72
N ARG A 247 20.26 14.76 6.44
CA ARG A 247 19.61 15.52 5.36
C ARG A 247 18.49 14.70 4.76
N ILE A 248 17.33 15.30 4.66
CA ILE A 248 16.16 14.74 3.96
C ILE A 248 15.88 15.63 2.76
N GLU A 249 15.89 15.01 1.59
CA GLU A 249 15.65 15.66 0.31
C GLU A 249 14.59 14.90 -0.48
N THR A 250 13.53 15.59 -0.89
CA THR A 250 12.46 15.06 -1.73
C THR A 250 11.86 16.19 -2.57
N PRO A 251 11.01 15.93 -3.58
CA PRO A 251 10.28 16.99 -4.23
C PRO A 251 9.49 17.82 -3.21
N GLY A 252 9.82 19.11 -3.09
CA GLY A 252 9.15 20.06 -2.18
C GLY A 252 9.62 20.03 -0.72
N ILE A 253 10.54 19.13 -0.33
CA ILE A 253 11.13 19.09 1.02
C ILE A 253 12.64 19.07 0.88
N SER A 254 13.31 20.03 1.52
CA SER A 254 14.74 20.06 1.74
C SER A 254 14.98 20.44 3.19
N LYS A 255 15.38 19.48 4.00
CA LYS A 255 15.63 19.64 5.45
C LYS A 255 16.99 19.13 5.83
N VAL A 256 17.63 19.85 6.70
CA VAL A 256 18.93 19.51 7.30
C VAL A 256 18.80 19.58 8.82
N PHE A 257 19.07 18.48 9.49
CA PHE A 257 19.01 18.34 10.93
C PHE A 257 20.44 18.21 11.49
N GLN A 258 20.90 19.22 12.19
CA GLN A 258 22.21 19.22 12.87
C GLN A 258 21.97 18.76 14.31
N TYR A 259 22.33 17.53 14.63
CA TYR A 259 22.04 16.93 15.93
C TYR A 259 23.27 16.95 16.84
N THR A 260 23.03 16.94 18.15
CA THR A 260 24.08 16.86 19.17
C THR A 260 24.28 15.47 19.74
N THR A 261 23.18 14.76 19.95
CA THR A 261 23.13 13.42 20.53
C THR A 261 22.10 12.58 19.81
N ILE A 262 22.23 11.26 19.91
CA ILE A 262 21.17 10.32 19.51
C ILE A 262 20.81 9.57 20.77
N THR A 263 19.54 9.63 21.16
CA THR A 263 18.98 8.91 22.31
C THR A 263 17.81 8.07 21.86
N GLN A 264 17.51 7.05 22.63
CA GLN A 264 16.36 6.19 22.36
C GLN A 264 15.23 6.55 23.31
N ASP A 265 14.05 6.80 22.76
CA ASP A 265 12.78 6.93 23.49
C ASP A 265 11.79 5.90 22.91
N LYS A 266 11.57 4.80 23.66
CA LYS A 266 10.80 3.64 23.22
C LYS A 266 11.33 3.10 21.88
N GLU A 267 10.53 3.15 20.83
CA GLU A 267 10.85 2.71 19.48
C GLU A 267 11.50 3.79 18.58
N TRP A 268 11.66 5.01 19.12
CA TRP A 268 12.18 6.15 18.37
C TRP A 268 13.62 6.46 18.73
N LEU A 269 14.44 6.68 17.71
CA LEU A 269 15.72 7.37 17.83
C LEU A 269 15.46 8.87 17.75
N VAL A 270 15.77 9.57 18.82
CA VAL A 270 15.58 11.01 18.96
C VAL A 270 16.92 11.71 18.71
N PHE A 271 16.94 12.61 17.75
CA PHE A 271 18.13 13.38 17.39
C PHE A 271 18.14 14.70 18.16
N GLY A 272 18.93 14.74 19.24
CA GLY A 272 18.97 15.85 20.19
C GLY A 272 19.32 17.18 19.53
N SER A 273 18.71 18.26 20.02
CA SER A 273 18.75 19.62 19.46
C SER A 273 18.03 19.77 18.11
N THR A 274 17.26 18.76 17.68
CA THR A 274 16.42 18.80 16.49
C THR A 274 15.02 18.26 16.79
N GLU A 275 14.10 18.47 15.87
CA GLU A 275 12.76 17.88 15.89
C GLU A 275 12.71 16.48 15.26
N LEU A 276 13.84 15.99 14.72
CA LEU A 276 13.91 14.74 13.99
C LEU A 276 13.81 13.52 14.92
N ARG A 277 12.94 12.59 14.55
CA ARG A 277 12.84 11.26 15.14
C ARG A 277 12.82 10.23 14.03
N ILE A 278 13.51 9.11 14.24
CA ILE A 278 13.55 8.00 13.29
C ILE A 278 13.14 6.72 14.02
N ARG A 279 12.28 5.95 13.40
CA ARG A 279 11.89 4.61 13.86
C ARG A 279 12.12 3.62 12.73
N PHE A 280 12.77 2.51 13.02
CA PHE A 280 12.84 1.40 12.09
C PHE A 280 11.53 0.61 12.13
N GLU A 281 10.93 0.37 10.98
CA GLU A 281 9.78 -0.53 10.85
C GLU A 281 10.26 -1.96 10.58
N ASN A 282 11.40 -2.10 9.91
CA ASN A 282 12.14 -3.33 9.67
C ASN A 282 13.59 -2.97 9.25
N PRO A 283 14.51 -3.95 9.04
CA PRO A 283 15.90 -3.67 8.66
C PRO A 283 16.08 -2.88 7.35
N ARG A 284 15.02 -2.76 6.54
CA ARG A 284 15.05 -2.12 5.22
C ARG A 284 14.05 -0.97 5.09
N SER A 285 13.31 -0.65 6.14
CA SER A 285 12.32 0.43 6.14
C SER A 285 12.42 1.21 7.44
N LEU A 286 12.43 2.51 7.33
CA LEU A 286 12.37 3.43 8.46
C LEU A 286 11.32 4.53 8.23
N LEU A 287 10.76 5.01 9.31
CA LEU A 287 9.88 6.16 9.36
C LEU A 287 10.65 7.33 9.99
N ALA A 288 10.78 8.43 9.28
CA ALA A 288 11.28 9.70 9.79
C ALA A 288 10.11 10.64 10.10
N SER A 289 10.17 11.31 11.24
CA SER A 289 9.18 12.31 11.67
C SER A 289 9.89 13.57 12.14
N TRP A 290 9.28 14.73 11.86
CA TRP A 290 9.75 16.04 12.32
C TRP A 290 8.58 17.04 12.41
N GLY A 291 8.66 17.98 13.36
CA GLY A 291 7.76 19.15 13.41
C GLY A 291 6.32 18.89 13.84
N GLY A 292 6.02 17.92 14.73
CA GLY A 292 4.65 17.74 15.21
C GLY A 292 4.44 16.61 16.20
N THR A 293 3.27 16.57 16.83
CA THR A 293 2.78 15.43 17.60
C THR A 293 2.22 14.39 16.66
N MET A 294 2.64 13.14 16.82
CA MET A 294 2.23 12.01 15.98
C MET A 294 0.82 11.53 16.35
N ASP A 295 -0.20 12.29 16.01
CA ASP A 295 -1.61 11.86 16.20
C ASP A 295 -2.19 11.17 14.95
N GLY A 296 -1.42 11.01 13.87
CA GLY A 296 -1.82 10.36 12.62
C GLY A 296 -1.37 8.91 12.49
N ASN A 297 -2.23 8.06 11.94
CA ASN A 297 -1.89 6.67 11.63
C ASN A 297 -0.88 6.62 10.46
N PRO A 298 0.34 6.06 10.65
CA PRO A 298 1.34 5.95 9.59
C PRO A 298 0.90 5.15 8.35
N ALA A 299 -0.20 4.40 8.46
CA ALA A 299 -0.69 3.56 7.35
C ALA A 299 -1.25 4.36 6.16
N ASP A 300 -1.62 5.63 6.35
CA ASP A 300 -2.25 6.45 5.30
C ASP A 300 -1.25 7.26 4.46
N THR A 301 0.06 7.04 4.62
CA THR A 301 1.12 7.83 3.99
C THR A 301 1.49 7.43 2.56
N ALA A 302 0.67 6.63 1.87
CA ALA A 302 0.87 6.31 0.45
C ALA A 302 0.71 7.54 -0.47
N GLY A 303 0.14 8.64 0.02
CA GLY A 303 -0.02 9.90 -0.69
C GLY A 303 0.83 11.00 -0.06
N TRP A 304 1.98 11.29 -0.66
CA TRP A 304 2.82 12.40 -0.26
C TRP A 304 2.07 13.74 -0.41
N LYS A 305 1.98 14.53 0.68
CA LYS A 305 1.48 15.91 0.64
C LYS A 305 2.54 16.84 1.20
N SER A 306 2.74 17.97 0.55
CA SER A 306 3.56 19.05 1.10
C SER A 306 3.01 19.45 2.47
N GLY A 307 3.85 19.31 3.51
CA GLY A 307 3.46 19.59 4.90
C GLY A 307 3.30 18.37 5.80
N ASP A 308 3.44 17.14 5.26
CA ASP A 308 3.48 15.94 6.10
C ASP A 308 4.70 16.01 7.02
N THR A 309 4.47 15.75 8.31
CA THR A 309 5.51 15.76 9.34
C THR A 309 6.24 14.43 9.48
N PHE A 310 5.94 13.45 8.65
CA PHE A 310 6.57 12.13 8.65
C PHE A 310 6.70 11.57 7.23
N MET A 311 7.72 10.73 7.03
CA MET A 311 8.00 10.11 5.74
C MET A 311 8.65 8.74 5.92
N ARG A 312 8.21 7.78 5.12
CA ARG A 312 8.80 6.44 5.07
C ARG A 312 9.92 6.39 4.03
N PHE A 313 11.03 5.76 4.43
CA PHE A 313 12.18 5.51 3.59
C PHE A 313 12.50 4.01 3.57
N VAL A 314 13.04 3.55 2.46
CA VAL A 314 13.42 2.15 2.24
C VAL A 314 14.86 2.04 1.74
N ALA A 315 15.54 0.96 2.13
CA ALA A 315 16.81 0.58 1.54
C ALA A 315 16.53 -0.30 0.31
N LEU A 316 16.97 0.12 -0.86
CA LEU A 316 16.82 -0.61 -2.12
C LEU A 316 18.04 -1.51 -2.33
N ASP A 317 17.82 -2.65 -3.00
CA ASP A 317 18.89 -3.53 -3.48
C ASP A 317 19.39 -3.10 -4.85
N GLU A 318 18.52 -2.47 -5.62
CA GLU A 318 18.78 -2.04 -6.99
C GLU A 318 19.65 -0.78 -7.01
N ASP A 319 20.61 -0.73 -7.95
CA ASP A 319 21.32 0.52 -8.24
C ASP A 319 20.38 1.47 -8.99
N ILE A 320 19.94 2.53 -8.31
CA ILE A 320 19.05 3.51 -8.91
C ILE A 320 19.68 4.28 -10.08
N ARG A 321 21.03 4.33 -10.19
CA ARG A 321 21.71 4.96 -11.34
C ARG A 321 21.47 4.15 -12.60
N ASP A 322 21.48 2.82 -12.50
CA ASP A 322 21.21 1.95 -13.64
C ASP A 322 19.76 2.05 -14.08
N ILE A 323 18.82 2.14 -13.13
CA ILE A 323 17.40 2.34 -13.41
C ILE A 323 17.20 3.69 -14.12
N ILE A 324 17.79 4.78 -13.61
CA ILE A 324 17.69 6.10 -14.23
C ILE A 324 18.24 6.05 -15.66
N ARG A 325 19.44 5.47 -15.87
CA ARG A 325 20.06 5.35 -17.20
C ARG A 325 19.19 4.56 -18.17
N THR A 326 18.61 3.46 -17.70
CA THR A 326 17.72 2.62 -18.51
C THR A 326 16.47 3.39 -18.90
N GLU A 327 15.88 4.13 -17.99
CA GLU A 327 14.70 4.95 -18.25
C GLU A 327 15.00 6.12 -19.21
N GLU A 328 16.14 6.79 -19.07
CA GLU A 328 16.60 7.84 -20.01
C GLU A 328 16.81 7.28 -21.42
N ALA A 329 17.42 6.09 -21.51
CA ALA A 329 17.61 5.41 -22.79
C ALA A 329 16.27 5.02 -23.43
N ARG A 330 15.32 4.54 -22.66
CA ARG A 330 13.95 4.23 -23.10
C ARG A 330 13.25 5.49 -23.63
N ARG A 331 13.27 6.59 -22.88
CA ARG A 331 12.66 7.87 -23.28
C ARG A 331 13.28 8.41 -24.59
N SER A 332 14.59 8.28 -24.73
CA SER A 332 15.28 8.64 -25.95
C SER A 332 14.87 7.76 -27.12
N ALA A 333 14.62 6.46 -26.88
CA ALA A 333 14.09 5.56 -27.92
C ALA A 333 12.67 5.93 -28.32
N ASP A 334 11.81 6.28 -27.36
CA ASP A 334 10.42 6.69 -27.63
C ASP A 334 10.35 8.00 -28.43
N LEU A 335 11.27 8.94 -28.21
CA LEU A 335 11.39 10.13 -29.02
C LEU A 335 11.77 9.75 -30.49
N ARG A 336 12.76 8.86 -30.65
CA ARG A 336 13.15 8.37 -32.01
C ARG A 336 11.99 7.64 -32.68
N ASN A 337 11.27 6.81 -31.96
CA ASN A 337 10.11 6.07 -32.47
C ASN A 337 8.98 7.03 -32.92
N PHE A 338 8.73 8.10 -32.15
CA PHE A 338 7.80 9.15 -32.55
C PHE A 338 8.18 9.76 -33.91
N PHE A 339 9.44 10.15 -34.10
CA PHE A 339 9.92 10.70 -35.37
C PHE A 339 9.85 9.67 -36.51
N SER A 340 10.21 8.41 -36.26
CA SER A 340 10.13 7.34 -37.26
C SER A 340 8.68 7.07 -37.69
N ALA A 341 7.74 7.03 -36.74
CA ALA A 341 6.32 6.84 -37.02
C ALA A 341 5.73 8.00 -37.84
N THR A 342 6.12 9.22 -37.54
CA THR A 342 5.66 10.41 -38.28
C THR A 342 6.24 10.46 -39.67
N THR A 343 7.49 10.11 -39.85
CA THR A 343 8.17 10.06 -41.19
C THR A 343 7.56 8.98 -42.07
N ALA A 344 7.21 7.82 -41.53
CA ALA A 344 6.60 6.72 -42.28
C ALA A 344 5.21 7.07 -42.88
N ILE A 345 4.50 8.04 -42.27
CA ILE A 345 3.19 8.46 -42.76
C ILE A 345 3.28 9.49 -43.86
N SER A 346 4.29 10.36 -43.84
CA SER A 346 4.54 11.36 -44.90
C SER A 346 5.96 11.90 -44.81
N GLU A 347 6.72 11.79 -45.90
CA GLU A 347 8.04 12.42 -46.04
C GLU A 347 8.00 13.97 -45.93
N THR A 348 6.80 14.54 -45.96
CA THR A 348 6.58 15.99 -45.91
C THR A 348 6.31 16.55 -44.54
N ILE A 349 6.24 15.71 -43.47
CA ILE A 349 5.93 16.14 -42.11
C ILE A 349 7.14 16.76 -41.40
N LEU A 350 8.33 16.30 -41.76
CA LEU A 350 9.58 16.87 -41.27
C LEU A 350 10.07 17.93 -42.25
N ASP A 351 10.44 19.09 -41.71
CA ASP A 351 11.13 20.10 -42.53
C ASP A 351 12.60 19.66 -42.79
N ASN A 352 13.35 20.48 -43.57
CA ASN A 352 14.74 20.18 -43.92
C ASN A 352 15.68 20.08 -42.69
N ALA A 353 15.22 20.55 -41.54
CA ALA A 353 15.94 20.42 -40.24
C ALA A 353 15.44 19.22 -39.43
N GLY A 354 14.56 18.37 -39.98
CA GLY A 354 13.97 17.23 -39.28
C GLY A 354 12.97 17.59 -38.18
N VAL A 355 12.42 18.81 -38.20
CA VAL A 355 11.45 19.28 -37.21
C VAL A 355 10.06 18.75 -37.52
N PHE A 356 9.44 18.05 -36.59
CA PHE A 356 8.03 17.72 -36.68
C PHE A 356 7.17 18.94 -36.46
N ARG A 357 6.24 19.22 -37.39
CA ARG A 357 5.30 20.35 -37.28
C ARG A 357 3.90 19.97 -37.70
N CYS A 358 2.92 20.34 -36.87
CA CYS A 358 1.51 20.15 -37.17
C CYS A 358 0.70 21.38 -36.73
N SER A 359 -0.48 21.55 -37.31
CA SER A 359 -1.35 22.70 -37.07
C SER A 359 -2.79 22.27 -36.86
N SER A 360 -3.50 23.03 -36.04
CA SER A 360 -4.93 22.84 -35.76
C SER A 360 -5.65 24.19 -35.81
N PRO A 361 -6.87 24.24 -36.35
CA PRO A 361 -7.71 25.46 -36.24
C PRO A 361 -7.94 25.90 -34.82
N THR A 362 -8.07 24.93 -33.87
CA THR A 362 -8.32 25.17 -32.45
C THR A 362 -7.08 25.05 -31.57
N GLY A 363 -6.08 24.29 -32.00
CA GLY A 363 -4.87 23.98 -31.22
C GLY A 363 -3.67 24.84 -31.55
N GLY A 364 -3.73 25.67 -32.61
CA GLY A 364 -2.57 26.45 -33.05
C GLY A 364 -1.54 25.63 -33.80
N THR A 365 -0.27 25.92 -33.60
CA THR A 365 0.85 25.20 -34.24
C THR A 365 1.75 24.57 -33.19
N PHE A 366 1.95 23.27 -33.29
CA PHE A 366 2.82 22.48 -32.38
C PHE A 366 4.02 21.96 -33.18
N SER A 367 5.21 22.19 -32.67
CA SER A 367 6.48 21.77 -33.26
C SER A 367 7.35 21.06 -32.25
N VAL A 368 8.05 20.00 -32.68
CA VAL A 368 9.01 19.25 -31.87
C VAL A 368 10.29 19.01 -32.67
N TRP A 369 11.42 19.24 -32.03
CA TRP A 369 12.75 19.02 -32.61
C TRP A 369 13.33 17.67 -32.19
N PRO A 370 14.22 17.06 -32.99
CA PRO A 370 14.91 15.83 -32.59
C PRO A 370 15.72 15.96 -31.28
N SER A 371 16.07 17.17 -30.90
CA SER A 371 16.73 17.48 -29.63
C SER A 371 15.80 17.35 -28.41
N GLY A 372 14.48 17.15 -28.59
CA GLY A 372 13.50 17.18 -27.54
C GLY A 372 13.01 18.58 -27.20
N LEU A 373 13.39 19.61 -27.92
CA LEU A 373 12.80 20.94 -27.79
C LEU A 373 11.39 20.97 -28.41
N TYR A 374 10.52 21.82 -27.88
CA TYR A 374 9.22 22.07 -28.50
C TYR A 374 8.90 23.55 -28.58
N SER A 375 7.98 23.90 -29.49
CA SER A 375 7.29 25.17 -29.57
C SER A 375 5.81 24.91 -29.79
N TRP A 376 4.98 25.61 -29.06
CA TRP A 376 3.52 25.58 -29.19
C TRP A 376 2.99 27.01 -29.31
N ILE A 377 2.51 27.37 -30.50
CA ILE A 377 1.90 28.66 -30.78
C ILE A 377 0.39 28.48 -30.65
N ASP A 378 -0.18 29.02 -29.57
CA ASP A 378 -1.61 29.00 -29.31
C ASP A 378 -2.32 30.14 -30.08
N ARG A 379 -3.51 29.88 -30.61
CA ARG A 379 -4.36 30.87 -31.25
C ARG A 379 -5.52 31.34 -30.35
N GLY A 380 -5.48 31.04 -29.06
CA GLY A 380 -6.47 31.47 -28.08
C GLY A 380 -7.84 30.79 -28.17
N THR A 381 -7.93 29.67 -28.91
CA THR A 381 -9.17 28.91 -29.13
C THR A 381 -9.20 27.58 -28.43
N GLN A 382 -8.17 27.28 -27.62
CA GLN A 382 -8.08 26.03 -26.83
C GLN A 382 -8.95 26.07 -25.59
N PRO A 383 -9.43 24.92 -25.09
CA PRO A 383 -10.05 24.84 -23.78
C PRO A 383 -9.07 25.37 -22.70
N ALA A 384 -9.56 26.18 -21.77
CA ALA A 384 -8.75 26.67 -20.65
C ALA A 384 -8.09 25.51 -19.91
N GLY A 385 -6.80 25.62 -19.64
CA GLY A 385 -5.99 24.56 -19.01
C GLY A 385 -5.57 23.43 -19.92
N PHE A 386 -5.84 23.45 -21.24
CA PHE A 386 -5.32 22.45 -22.17
C PHE A 386 -3.85 22.71 -22.48
N ALA A 387 -3.48 23.94 -22.83
CA ALA A 387 -2.07 24.30 -23.06
C ALA A 387 -1.26 24.27 -21.74
N PRO A 388 0.08 24.15 -21.81
CA PRO A 388 0.94 24.12 -20.63
C PRO A 388 0.91 25.38 -19.76
N SER A 389 0.53 26.54 -20.29
CA SER A 389 0.33 27.77 -19.53
C SER A 389 -1.07 28.36 -19.72
N ASP A 390 -1.64 28.89 -18.64
CA ASP A 390 -2.96 29.53 -18.64
C ASP A 390 -2.91 31.02 -19.08
N ARG A 391 -1.74 31.55 -19.40
CA ARG A 391 -1.55 32.96 -19.73
C ARG A 391 -1.21 33.08 -21.21
N GLY A 392 -2.11 33.60 -21.97
CA GLY A 392 -2.03 33.97 -23.39
C GLY A 392 -0.68 34.44 -23.96
N GLU A 393 0.34 33.67 -23.75
CA GLU A 393 1.60 33.80 -24.46
C GLU A 393 1.39 33.23 -25.86
N ASP A 394 1.67 34.05 -26.87
CA ASP A 394 1.49 33.68 -28.28
C ASP A 394 2.34 32.44 -28.67
N GLU A 395 3.46 32.21 -27.98
CA GLU A 395 4.34 31.04 -28.20
C GLU A 395 4.92 30.54 -26.89
N GLN A 396 4.80 29.23 -26.64
CA GLN A 396 5.42 28.52 -25.53
C GLN A 396 6.56 27.63 -26.05
N LYS A 397 7.72 27.77 -25.42
CA LYS A 397 8.92 26.97 -25.72
C LYS A 397 9.41 26.24 -24.50
N GLY A 398 10.12 25.13 -24.70
CA GLY A 398 10.70 24.35 -23.63
C GLY A 398 11.12 22.97 -24.07
N ASN A 399 11.19 22.06 -23.09
CA ASN A 399 11.57 20.67 -23.34
C ASN A 399 10.33 19.78 -23.43
N ALA A 400 10.32 18.89 -24.42
CA ALA A 400 9.38 17.78 -24.56
C ALA A 400 10.11 16.47 -24.21
N VAL A 401 9.65 15.79 -23.19
CA VAL A 401 10.20 14.51 -22.72
C VAL A 401 9.23 13.41 -23.07
N PHE A 402 9.61 12.59 -24.04
CA PHE A 402 8.82 11.46 -24.52
C PHE A 402 8.93 10.25 -23.60
N GLY A 403 8.02 9.28 -23.78
CA GLY A 403 8.05 8.03 -23.05
C GLY A 403 7.31 8.07 -21.71
N LEU A 404 6.27 8.89 -21.62
CA LEU A 404 5.33 8.81 -20.52
C LEU A 404 4.74 7.40 -20.48
N LYS A 405 4.92 6.66 -19.38
CA LYS A 405 4.32 5.33 -19.22
C LYS A 405 2.84 5.45 -18.97
N LEU A 406 2.07 4.74 -19.77
CA LEU A 406 0.61 4.75 -19.75
C LEU A 406 0.09 3.50 -19.07
N SER A 407 -1.05 3.60 -18.39
CA SER A 407 -1.78 2.43 -17.93
C SER A 407 -2.14 1.53 -19.12
N ARG A 408 -2.38 0.24 -18.88
CA ARG A 408 -2.71 -0.73 -19.93
C ARG A 408 -3.93 -0.28 -20.76
N ASP A 409 -4.93 0.26 -20.13
CA ASP A 409 -6.16 0.69 -20.80
C ASP A 409 -5.91 1.89 -21.72
N ILE A 410 -5.07 2.83 -21.30
CA ILE A 410 -4.68 3.99 -22.11
C ILE A 410 -3.81 3.54 -23.28
N SER A 411 -2.85 2.65 -23.05
CA SER A 411 -1.93 2.17 -24.09
C SER A 411 -2.62 1.39 -25.23
N LEU A 412 -3.85 0.91 -25.02
CA LEU A 412 -4.64 0.30 -26.10
C LEU A 412 -5.22 1.33 -27.08
N LEU A 413 -5.38 2.58 -26.65
CA LEU A 413 -6.03 3.64 -27.44
C LEU A 413 -5.04 4.70 -27.94
N TRP A 414 -3.89 4.83 -27.27
CA TRP A 414 -2.90 5.88 -27.50
C TRP A 414 -1.54 5.27 -27.83
N HIS A 415 -0.83 5.86 -28.80
CA HIS A 415 0.45 5.36 -29.25
C HIS A 415 1.60 5.68 -28.29
N GLY A 416 1.43 6.71 -27.45
CA GLY A 416 2.43 7.10 -26.46
C GLY A 416 2.03 8.37 -25.71
N GLY A 417 2.95 8.86 -24.90
CA GLY A 417 2.79 10.10 -24.16
C GLY A 417 4.10 10.86 -24.01
N PHE A 418 3.98 12.15 -23.75
CA PHE A 418 5.09 13.04 -23.47
C PHE A 418 4.72 14.09 -22.43
N SER A 419 5.74 14.63 -21.77
CA SER A 419 5.62 15.74 -20.84
C SER A 419 6.23 17.00 -21.47
N LEU A 420 5.56 18.13 -21.36
CA LEU A 420 6.08 19.44 -21.75
C LEU A 420 6.50 20.21 -20.50
N TYR A 421 7.68 20.83 -20.58
CA TYR A 421 8.24 21.68 -19.54
C TYR A 421 8.49 23.08 -20.12
N PRO A 422 7.53 24.01 -20.01
CA PRO A 422 7.68 25.38 -20.50
C PRO A 422 8.81 26.10 -19.79
N GLU A 423 9.65 26.82 -20.54
CA GLU A 423 10.72 27.66 -19.97
C GLU A 423 10.18 28.75 -19.05
N SER A 424 9.00 29.29 -19.37
CA SER A 424 8.38 30.39 -18.63
C SER A 424 7.90 30.00 -17.24
N THR A 425 7.40 28.79 -17.06
CA THR A 425 6.80 28.33 -15.79
C THR A 425 7.55 27.17 -15.15
N GLY A 426 8.24 26.34 -15.93
CA GLY A 426 8.83 25.09 -15.49
C GLY A 426 7.81 24.03 -15.04
N LEU A 427 6.52 24.33 -15.13
CA LEU A 427 5.44 23.45 -14.68
C LEU A 427 5.18 22.37 -15.73
N ARG A 428 5.32 21.12 -15.32
CA ARG A 428 5.08 19.97 -16.16
C ARG A 428 3.63 19.86 -16.60
N ALA A 429 3.42 19.62 -17.90
CA ALA A 429 2.12 19.28 -18.46
C ALA A 429 2.24 17.98 -19.30
N ASP A 430 1.44 16.97 -18.96
CA ASP A 430 1.48 15.66 -19.57
C ASP A 430 0.41 15.52 -20.66
N TYR A 431 0.79 14.85 -21.75
CA TYR A 431 -0.08 14.58 -22.89
C TYR A 431 0.07 13.15 -23.37
N VAL A 432 -1.03 12.58 -23.84
CA VAL A 432 -1.03 11.35 -24.64
C VAL A 432 -1.30 11.69 -26.09
N TYR A 433 -0.73 10.91 -27.00
CA TYR A 433 -0.89 11.14 -28.43
C TYR A 433 -1.27 9.86 -29.19
N ARG A 434 -2.05 10.06 -30.24
CA ARG A 434 -2.33 9.06 -31.26
C ARG A 434 -2.07 9.67 -32.63
N ILE A 435 -1.29 8.99 -33.45
CA ILE A 435 -0.99 9.39 -34.81
C ILE A 435 -1.92 8.63 -35.76
N ASP A 436 -2.58 9.34 -36.65
CA ASP A 436 -3.32 8.74 -37.76
C ASP A 436 -2.75 9.24 -39.10
N GLY A 437 -3.25 8.72 -40.24
CA GLY A 437 -2.76 9.09 -41.55
C GLY A 437 -2.96 10.57 -41.93
N LYS A 438 -3.64 11.37 -41.14
CA LYS A 438 -3.97 12.77 -41.41
C LYS A 438 -3.36 13.75 -40.41
N GLY A 439 -2.95 13.27 -39.23
CA GLY A 439 -2.48 14.14 -38.18
C GLY A 439 -2.13 13.45 -36.89
N ILE A 440 -2.03 14.24 -35.84
CA ILE A 440 -1.84 13.80 -34.47
C ILE A 440 -3.02 14.26 -33.60
N ILE A 441 -3.53 13.35 -32.80
CA ILE A 441 -4.56 13.65 -31.81
C ILE A 441 -3.88 13.71 -30.46
N LEU A 442 -4.06 14.82 -29.74
CA LEU A 442 -3.55 15.01 -28.37
C LEU A 442 -4.71 15.05 -27.38
N ALA A 443 -4.48 14.44 -26.22
CA ALA A 443 -5.30 14.65 -25.04
C ALA A 443 -4.40 14.96 -23.85
N LYS A 444 -4.86 15.82 -22.96
CA LYS A 444 -4.16 16.11 -21.72
C LYS A 444 -4.23 14.90 -20.79
N ALA A 445 -3.11 14.58 -20.16
CA ALA A 445 -3.03 13.52 -19.17
C ALA A 445 -2.81 14.13 -17.78
N VAL A 446 -3.40 13.48 -16.78
CA VAL A 446 -3.31 13.88 -15.36
C VAL A 446 -2.94 12.67 -14.51
N PRO A 447 -2.33 12.86 -13.34
CA PRO A 447 -2.11 11.77 -12.41
C PRO A 447 -3.43 11.09 -12.02
N ALA A 448 -3.46 9.77 -12.02
CA ALA A 448 -4.63 8.98 -11.60
C ALA A 448 -5.00 9.21 -10.13
N ALA A 449 -4.00 9.56 -9.30
CA ALA A 449 -4.15 9.98 -7.92
C ALA A 449 -3.03 10.99 -7.59
N PRO A 450 -3.15 11.79 -6.51
CA PRO A 450 -2.08 12.68 -6.08
C PRO A 450 -0.74 11.94 -5.96
N ALA A 451 0.31 12.47 -6.61
CA ALA A 451 1.66 11.88 -6.67
C ALA A 451 1.77 10.50 -7.35
N SER A 452 0.71 10.01 -8.00
CA SER A 452 0.77 8.76 -8.77
C SER A 452 1.64 8.94 -10.02
N PRO A 453 2.55 8.00 -10.34
CA PRO A 453 3.24 7.97 -11.62
C PRO A 453 2.33 7.54 -12.78
N VAL A 454 1.20 6.90 -12.48
CA VAL A 454 0.21 6.47 -13.48
C VAL A 454 -0.55 7.68 -14.01
N ARG A 455 -0.76 7.73 -15.31
CA ARG A 455 -1.48 8.82 -15.98
C ARG A 455 -2.82 8.34 -16.53
N GLU A 456 -3.81 9.21 -16.39
CA GLU A 456 -5.14 9.07 -16.97
C GLU A 456 -5.41 10.23 -17.93
N VAL A 457 -6.34 10.01 -18.87
CA VAL A 457 -6.76 11.08 -19.78
C VAL A 457 -7.73 12.03 -19.07
N GLU A 458 -7.44 13.34 -19.13
CA GLU A 458 -8.36 14.37 -18.62
C GLU A 458 -9.56 14.51 -19.57
N LYS A 459 -10.62 13.79 -19.27
CA LYS A 459 -11.82 13.69 -20.13
C LYS A 459 -12.55 15.01 -20.32
N ARG A 460 -12.46 15.96 -19.37
CA ARG A 460 -13.17 17.23 -19.41
C ARG A 460 -12.66 18.17 -20.49
N LEU A 461 -11.36 18.09 -20.80
CA LEU A 461 -10.71 18.95 -21.79
C LEU A 461 -10.84 18.42 -23.22
N GLY A 462 -11.29 17.17 -23.38
CA GLY A 462 -11.43 16.54 -24.69
C GLY A 462 -10.09 16.29 -25.40
N THR A 463 -10.12 16.28 -26.73
CA THR A 463 -8.96 16.06 -27.59
C THR A 463 -8.81 17.21 -28.58
N ILE A 464 -7.56 17.53 -28.93
CA ILE A 464 -7.23 18.43 -30.03
C ILE A 464 -6.65 17.61 -31.17
N VAL A 465 -7.15 17.85 -32.39
CA VAL A 465 -6.67 17.23 -33.62
C VAL A 465 -5.79 18.23 -34.35
N PHE A 466 -4.52 17.88 -34.51
CA PHE A 466 -3.57 18.62 -35.33
C PHE A 466 -3.39 17.91 -36.68
N SER A 467 -3.64 18.60 -37.75
CA SER A 467 -3.37 18.10 -39.08
C SER A 467 -1.90 18.32 -39.44
N PHE A 468 -1.34 17.40 -40.18
CA PHE A 468 -0.01 17.59 -40.74
C PHE A 468 -0.02 18.76 -41.76
N ALA A 469 0.98 19.61 -41.67
CA ALA A 469 1.10 20.72 -42.58
C ALA A 469 1.24 20.15 -44.02
N ARG A 470 0.27 20.43 -44.89
CA ARG A 470 0.46 20.23 -46.35
C ARG A 470 1.42 21.31 -46.83
N ARG A 471 2.51 20.90 -47.45
CA ARG A 471 3.35 21.82 -48.26
C ARG A 471 2.62 22.27 -49.49
#